data_477ba3a006cbbaf52e6394834cbda124
#
_entry.id   477ba3a006cbbaf52e6394834cbda124
#
_cell.length_a   1.000
_cell.length_b   1.000
_cell.length_c   1.000
_cell.angle_alpha   90.00
_cell.angle_beta   90.00
_cell.angle_gamma   90.00
#
_symmetry.space_group_name_H-M   'P 1'
#
loop_
_entity.id
_entity.type
_entity.pdbx_description
1 polymer ?
#
loop_
_entity_poly.entity_id
_entity_poly.type
_entity_poly.pdbx_seq_one_letter_code
_entity_poly.pdbx_strand_id
1 'polypeptide(L)'
;MQRSEFRFLDRQRVRWAEVDMQKIVFNGHYLMYFDTAVAGYWRALALPYHDSMERLQGDLFVRKATLEYEGSARYDEQLEVGIRCARIGTSSMRLDAAVFRGEQRLVHGELVYVFADPATQTSRPVPQALREVLEGFETGRPSVELRSGDWPTLGADARAIRQAVFAEEQGIAADLVCDDADAAALHVVAFNRLGMAVAGGRLVQAAPGVAQVGRMATLASVRGARLGRVVLDELLRAARERGDREVMLNA
;
A
#
# COMPACT_ATOMS: atom_id res chain seq x y z
N MET A 1 -12.10 21.14 -3.23
CA MET A 1 -11.37 19.90 -3.56
C MET A 1 -11.96 19.33 -4.84
N GLN A 2 -11.13 19.18 -5.88
CA GLN A 2 -11.49 18.54 -7.13
C GLN A 2 -10.89 17.12 -7.16
N ARG A 3 -11.47 16.21 -7.94
CA ARG A 3 -11.00 14.82 -8.04
C ARG A 3 -9.52 14.72 -8.47
N SER A 4 -9.09 15.56 -9.38
CA SER A 4 -7.71 15.64 -9.87
C SER A 4 -6.66 16.06 -8.84
N GLU A 5 -7.08 16.61 -7.71
CA GLU A 5 -6.17 16.98 -6.61
C GLU A 5 -5.76 15.78 -5.74
N PHE A 6 -6.42 14.62 -5.91
CA PHE A 6 -6.13 13.41 -5.16
C PHE A 6 -5.28 12.44 -6.00
N ARG A 7 -4.07 12.18 -5.55
CA ARG A 7 -3.23 11.14 -6.13
C ARG A 7 -3.76 9.73 -5.84
N PHE A 8 -4.37 9.55 -4.67
CA PHE A 8 -4.97 8.30 -4.25
C PHE A 8 -6.50 8.39 -4.30
N LEU A 9 -7.10 7.42 -4.96
CA LEU A 9 -8.55 7.24 -5.06
C LEU A 9 -8.86 5.76 -4.80
N ASP A 10 -9.63 5.49 -3.75
CA ASP A 10 -10.15 4.17 -3.45
C ASP A 10 -11.52 3.97 -4.11
N ARG A 11 -11.74 2.83 -4.76
CA ARG A 11 -13.01 2.51 -5.41
C ARG A 11 -13.89 1.69 -4.50
N GLN A 12 -15.07 2.21 -4.22
CA GLN A 12 -16.06 1.58 -3.36
C GLN A 12 -17.40 1.50 -4.07
N ARG A 13 -18.11 0.40 -3.85
CA ARG A 13 -19.49 0.22 -4.34
C ARG A 13 -20.44 0.34 -3.18
N VAL A 14 -21.48 1.16 -3.32
CA VAL A 14 -22.51 1.32 -2.31
C VAL A 14 -23.26 0.01 -2.10
N ARG A 15 -23.24 -0.51 -0.89
CA ARG A 15 -23.89 -1.75 -0.49
C ARG A 15 -25.32 -1.51 -0.07
N TRP A 16 -26.15 -2.55 -0.17
CA TRP A 16 -27.56 -2.49 0.27
C TRP A 16 -27.71 -2.02 1.73
N ALA A 17 -26.87 -2.51 2.62
CA ALA A 17 -26.90 -2.19 4.05
C ALA A 17 -26.52 -0.72 4.38
N GLU A 18 -26.07 0.05 3.41
CA GLU A 18 -25.60 1.42 3.61
C GLU A 18 -26.67 2.48 3.26
N VAL A 19 -27.77 2.07 2.65
CA VAL A 19 -28.85 2.98 2.28
C VAL A 19 -29.95 3.02 3.35
N ASP A 20 -30.50 4.21 3.55
CA ASP A 20 -31.58 4.46 4.47
C ASP A 20 -32.98 4.41 3.80
N MET A 21 -34.02 4.79 4.55
CA MET A 21 -35.39 4.84 4.03
C MET A 21 -35.60 5.87 2.92
N GLN A 22 -34.70 6.84 2.78
CA GLN A 22 -34.69 7.81 1.66
C GLN A 22 -34.07 7.23 0.39
N LYS A 23 -33.60 5.97 0.44
CA LYS A 23 -32.91 5.24 -0.66
C LYS A 23 -31.59 5.90 -1.09
N ILE A 24 -30.96 6.60 -0.17
CA ILE A 24 -29.63 7.19 -0.32
C ILE A 24 -28.72 6.66 0.78
N VAL A 25 -27.41 6.80 0.59
CA VAL A 25 -26.43 6.42 1.62
C VAL A 25 -26.69 7.24 2.90
N PHE A 26 -26.87 6.51 4.01
CA PHE A 26 -27.01 7.12 5.33
C PHE A 26 -25.77 7.95 5.67
N ASN A 27 -25.99 9.14 6.19
CA ASN A 27 -24.92 10.14 6.37
C ASN A 27 -23.70 9.63 7.15
N GLY A 28 -23.87 8.79 8.16
CA GLY A 28 -22.80 8.20 8.96
C GLY A 28 -21.88 7.27 8.16
N HIS A 29 -22.36 6.66 7.08
CA HIS A 29 -21.54 5.74 6.26
C HIS A 29 -20.46 6.47 5.45
N TYR A 30 -20.59 7.74 5.18
CA TYR A 30 -19.53 8.50 4.50
C TYR A 30 -18.24 8.58 5.35
N LEU A 31 -18.35 8.64 6.67
CA LEU A 31 -17.19 8.56 7.55
C LEU A 31 -16.54 7.17 7.47
N MET A 32 -17.34 6.09 7.37
CA MET A 32 -16.82 4.73 7.14
C MET A 32 -16.12 4.61 5.77
N TYR A 33 -16.62 5.28 4.74
CA TYR A 33 -15.96 5.33 3.44
C TYR A 33 -14.61 6.03 3.53
N PHE A 34 -14.52 7.12 4.27
CA PHE A 34 -13.24 7.79 4.52
C PHE A 34 -12.26 6.87 5.27
N ASP A 35 -12.70 6.21 6.33
CA ASP A 35 -11.87 5.32 7.12
C ASP A 35 -11.36 4.12 6.30
N THR A 36 -12.23 3.52 5.49
CA THR A 36 -11.85 2.45 4.54
C THR A 36 -10.81 2.95 3.52
N ALA A 37 -11.01 4.16 2.99
CA ALA A 37 -10.08 4.76 2.04
C ALA A 37 -8.75 5.15 2.71
N VAL A 38 -8.75 5.55 3.98
CA VAL A 38 -7.50 5.77 4.74
C VAL A 38 -6.70 4.48 4.86
N ALA A 39 -7.34 3.33 5.13
CA ALA A 39 -6.65 2.05 5.10
C ALA A 39 -6.08 1.72 3.71
N GLY A 40 -6.79 2.07 2.64
CA GLY A 40 -6.31 2.00 1.25
C GLY A 40 -5.11 2.93 0.99
N TYR A 41 -5.14 4.12 1.55
CA TYR A 41 -4.06 5.11 1.43
C TYR A 41 -2.75 4.59 2.05
N TRP A 42 -2.80 3.96 3.25
CA TRP A 42 -1.63 3.31 3.85
C TRP A 42 -1.07 2.21 2.96
N ARG A 43 -1.93 1.40 2.32
CA ARG A 43 -1.50 0.41 1.32
C ARG A 43 -0.83 1.04 0.11
N ALA A 44 -1.36 2.16 -0.39
CA ALA A 44 -0.77 2.90 -1.52
C ALA A 44 0.60 3.50 -1.19
N LEU A 45 0.83 3.86 0.07
CA LEU A 45 2.14 4.24 0.61
C LEU A 45 3.11 3.05 0.76
N ALA A 46 2.65 1.81 0.50
CA ALA A 46 3.37 0.58 0.78
C ALA A 46 3.78 0.42 2.26
N LEU A 47 2.98 0.95 3.17
CA LEU A 47 3.19 0.89 4.61
C LEU A 47 2.28 -0.18 5.23
N PRO A 48 2.80 -1.35 5.67
CA PRO A 48 2.13 -2.22 6.62
C PRO A 48 1.83 -1.39 7.87
N TYR A 49 0.55 -1.07 8.13
CA TYR A 49 0.21 -0.06 9.14
C TYR A 49 0.77 -0.40 10.51
N HIS A 50 0.46 -1.59 11.00
CA HIS A 50 0.87 -2.03 12.34
C HIS A 50 2.40 -2.02 12.51
N ASP A 51 3.13 -2.71 11.62
CA ASP A 51 4.59 -2.79 11.68
C ASP A 51 5.26 -1.43 11.49
N SER A 52 4.63 -0.56 10.68
CA SER A 52 5.13 0.80 10.47
C SER A 52 4.97 1.66 11.71
N MET A 53 3.83 1.57 12.42
CA MET A 53 3.59 2.30 13.66
C MET A 53 4.48 1.80 14.80
N GLU A 54 4.68 0.48 14.90
CA GLU A 54 5.64 -0.11 15.85
C GLU A 54 7.07 0.40 15.59
N ARG A 55 7.52 0.39 14.33
CA ARG A 55 8.83 0.91 13.93
C ARG A 55 9.00 2.40 14.24
N LEU A 56 7.93 3.17 14.11
CA LEU A 56 7.89 4.61 14.41
C LEU A 56 7.68 4.89 15.91
N GLN A 57 7.45 3.85 16.72
CA GLN A 57 7.25 3.94 18.17
C GLN A 57 6.08 4.85 18.56
N GLY A 58 4.96 4.74 17.85
CA GLY A 58 3.76 5.51 18.13
C GLY A 58 2.60 5.06 17.25
N ASP A 59 1.44 5.68 17.42
CA ASP A 59 0.27 5.38 16.63
C ASP A 59 -0.53 6.67 16.31
N LEU A 60 -1.51 6.55 15.42
CA LEU A 60 -2.33 7.66 14.94
C LEU A 60 -3.73 7.56 15.48
N PHE A 61 -4.14 8.58 16.23
CA PHE A 61 -5.46 8.67 16.83
C PHE A 61 -6.26 9.78 16.17
N VAL A 62 -7.50 9.48 15.76
CA VAL A 62 -8.42 10.50 15.23
C VAL A 62 -8.77 11.50 16.33
N ARG A 63 -8.48 12.76 16.09
CA ARG A 63 -8.83 13.87 17.00
C ARG A 63 -10.05 14.64 16.54
N LYS A 64 -10.26 14.73 15.22
CA LYS A 64 -11.36 15.47 14.61
C LYS A 64 -11.73 14.82 13.28
N ALA A 65 -13.02 14.72 13.02
CA ALA A 65 -13.55 14.41 11.70
C ALA A 65 -14.65 15.42 11.38
N THR A 66 -14.64 15.95 10.17
CA THR A 66 -15.70 16.83 9.65
C THR A 66 -16.14 16.33 8.29
N LEU A 67 -17.43 16.43 8.03
CA LEU A 67 -18.03 16.10 6.75
C LEU A 67 -18.99 17.21 6.32
N GLU A 68 -18.94 17.55 5.05
CA GLU A 68 -19.86 18.45 4.38
C GLU A 68 -20.51 17.72 3.22
N TYR A 69 -21.85 17.77 3.17
CA TYR A 69 -22.67 16.99 2.23
C TYR A 69 -23.15 17.92 1.12
N GLU A 70 -22.78 17.63 -0.13
CA GLU A 70 -23.17 18.37 -1.33
C GLU A 70 -24.11 17.55 -2.23
N GLY A 71 -24.12 16.24 -2.04
CA GLY A 71 -24.96 15.30 -2.76
C GLY A 71 -25.03 13.95 -2.08
N SER A 72 -25.88 13.10 -2.61
CA SER A 72 -26.12 11.76 -2.05
C SER A 72 -25.78 10.67 -3.07
N ALA A 73 -25.15 9.60 -2.59
CA ALA A 73 -24.97 8.37 -3.35
C ALA A 73 -26.17 7.44 -3.13
N ARG A 74 -26.37 6.50 -4.05
CA ARG A 74 -27.46 5.51 -4.03
C ARG A 74 -26.92 4.10 -4.10
N TYR A 75 -27.76 3.14 -3.78
CA TYR A 75 -27.45 1.73 -3.88
C TYR A 75 -26.82 1.37 -5.24
N ASP A 76 -25.80 0.53 -5.19
CA ASP A 76 -25.04 -0.03 -6.32
C ASP A 76 -24.23 1.01 -7.13
N GLU A 77 -24.23 2.28 -6.76
CA GLU A 77 -23.34 3.26 -7.39
C GLU A 77 -21.88 2.96 -7.06
N GLN A 78 -21.01 3.16 -8.04
CA GLN A 78 -19.57 3.10 -7.87
C GLN A 78 -19.02 4.47 -7.53
N LEU A 79 -18.36 4.56 -6.39
CA LEU A 79 -17.78 5.78 -5.86
C LEU A 79 -16.26 5.70 -5.89
N GLU A 80 -15.62 6.86 -5.95
CA GLU A 80 -14.19 7.01 -5.70
C GLU A 80 -14.00 7.90 -4.48
N VAL A 81 -13.22 7.43 -3.51
CA VAL A 81 -12.93 8.14 -2.28
C VAL A 81 -11.48 8.58 -2.29
N GLY A 82 -11.27 9.88 -2.43
CA GLY A 82 -9.94 10.48 -2.42
C GLY A 82 -9.47 10.75 -0.99
N ILE A 83 -8.20 10.39 -0.71
CA ILE A 83 -7.49 10.76 0.51
C ILE A 83 -6.17 11.41 0.11
N ARG A 84 -5.83 12.54 0.73
CA ARG A 84 -4.52 13.16 0.62
C ARG A 84 -4.05 13.74 1.95
N CYS A 85 -2.76 13.69 2.21
CA CYS A 85 -2.16 14.35 3.35
C CYS A 85 -1.95 15.84 3.01
N ALA A 86 -2.87 16.68 3.48
CA ALA A 86 -2.87 18.12 3.15
C ALA A 86 -1.93 18.95 4.02
N ARG A 87 -1.68 18.53 5.25
CA ARG A 87 -0.81 19.24 6.19
C ARG A 87 -0.29 18.33 7.28
N ILE A 88 0.98 18.52 7.64
CA ILE A 88 1.60 17.87 8.79
C ILE A 88 2.11 18.98 9.75
N GLY A 89 1.52 19.01 10.97
CA GLY A 89 1.95 19.89 12.06
C GLY A 89 3.03 19.24 12.92
N THR A 90 3.24 19.72 14.14
CA THR A 90 4.23 19.14 15.04
C THR A 90 3.87 17.72 15.45
N SER A 91 2.68 17.51 16.00
CA SER A 91 2.21 16.21 16.49
C SER A 91 0.94 15.72 15.77
N SER A 92 0.46 16.43 14.77
CA SER A 92 -0.77 16.11 14.07
C SER A 92 -0.62 16.15 12.56
N MET A 93 -1.48 15.43 11.86
CA MET A 93 -1.64 15.54 10.42
C MET A 93 -3.12 15.69 10.05
N ARG A 94 -3.38 16.45 9.01
CA ARG A 94 -4.69 16.61 8.42
C ARG A 94 -4.72 15.88 7.08
N LEU A 95 -5.67 14.97 6.98
CA LEU A 95 -6.04 14.34 5.72
C LEU A 95 -7.29 15.04 5.19
N ASP A 96 -7.23 15.53 3.97
CA ASP A 96 -8.41 15.90 3.22
C ASP A 96 -9.01 14.64 2.60
N ALA A 97 -10.34 14.52 2.67
CA ALA A 97 -11.08 13.38 2.14
C ALA A 97 -12.27 13.86 1.30
N ALA A 98 -12.58 13.18 0.21
CA ALA A 98 -13.74 13.49 -0.61
C ALA A 98 -14.29 12.24 -1.31
N VAL A 99 -15.61 12.17 -1.44
CA VAL A 99 -16.34 11.12 -2.18
C VAL A 99 -16.82 11.69 -3.50
N PHE A 100 -16.52 10.96 -4.58
CA PHE A 100 -16.83 11.32 -5.94
C PHE A 100 -17.70 10.27 -6.64
N ARG A 101 -18.65 10.73 -7.44
CA ARG A 101 -19.34 9.97 -8.47
C ARG A 101 -18.92 10.52 -9.84
N GLY A 102 -17.97 9.85 -10.49
CA GLY A 102 -17.26 10.45 -11.63
C GLY A 102 -16.55 11.74 -11.19
N GLU A 103 -16.80 12.84 -11.85
CA GLU A 103 -16.22 14.15 -11.50
C GLU A 103 -17.04 14.92 -10.45
N GLN A 104 -18.26 14.46 -10.16
CA GLN A 104 -19.13 15.11 -9.17
C GLN A 104 -18.68 14.76 -7.76
N ARG A 105 -18.31 15.77 -6.97
CA ARG A 105 -18.10 15.62 -5.53
C ARG A 105 -19.46 15.51 -4.83
N LEU A 106 -19.62 14.51 -3.99
CA LEU A 106 -20.84 14.29 -3.20
C LEU A 106 -20.65 14.71 -1.75
N VAL A 107 -19.50 14.38 -1.17
CA VAL A 107 -19.16 14.69 0.23
C VAL A 107 -17.69 15.02 0.29
N HIS A 108 -17.30 15.94 1.16
CA HIS A 108 -15.91 16.20 1.49
C HIS A 108 -15.74 16.49 2.98
N GLY A 109 -14.49 16.41 3.44
CA GLY A 109 -14.21 16.67 4.83
C GLY A 109 -12.73 16.61 5.17
N GLU A 110 -12.46 16.70 6.45
CA GLU A 110 -11.13 16.66 7.03
C GLU A 110 -11.08 15.62 8.14
N LEU A 111 -10.02 14.84 8.16
CA LEU A 111 -9.64 13.95 9.25
C LEU A 111 -8.35 14.46 9.87
N VAL A 112 -8.39 14.80 11.15
CA VAL A 112 -7.19 15.22 11.89
C VAL A 112 -6.76 14.06 12.78
N TYR A 113 -5.55 13.57 12.52
CA TYR A 113 -4.89 12.54 13.32
C TYR A 113 -3.82 13.17 14.19
N VAL A 114 -3.65 12.65 15.41
CA VAL A 114 -2.54 12.99 16.31
C VAL A 114 -1.66 11.76 16.45
N PHE A 115 -0.37 11.94 16.23
CA PHE A 115 0.64 10.92 16.53
C PHE A 115 0.90 10.92 18.03
N ALA A 116 0.78 9.77 18.65
CA ALA A 116 0.87 9.63 20.11
C ALA A 116 1.47 8.29 20.54
N ASP A 117 1.90 8.24 21.75
CA ASP A 117 2.22 6.99 22.44
C ASP A 117 0.94 6.18 22.68
N PRO A 118 0.85 4.93 22.18
CA PRO A 118 -0.38 4.14 22.32
C PRO A 118 -0.70 3.75 23.78
N ALA A 119 0.31 3.63 24.65
CA ALA A 119 0.12 3.23 26.04
C ALA A 119 -0.37 4.39 26.92
N THR A 120 0.18 5.58 26.73
CA THR A 120 -0.13 6.78 27.55
C THR A 120 -1.08 7.75 26.89
N GLN A 121 -1.35 7.58 25.58
CA GLN A 121 -2.07 8.52 24.72
C GLN A 121 -1.48 9.95 24.72
N THR A 122 -0.23 10.10 25.12
CA THR A 122 0.47 11.36 25.12
C THR A 122 0.96 11.67 23.71
N SER A 123 0.62 12.86 23.20
CA SER A 123 1.04 13.29 21.87
C SER A 123 2.56 13.36 21.74
N ARG A 124 3.06 12.91 20.59
CA ARG A 124 4.48 12.95 20.19
C ARG A 124 4.64 13.70 18.87
N PRO A 125 5.81 14.29 18.60
CA PRO A 125 6.08 14.84 17.28
C PRO A 125 5.91 13.76 16.18
N VAL A 126 5.29 14.12 15.06
CA VAL A 126 5.22 13.23 13.89
C VAL A 126 6.66 12.94 13.44
N PRO A 127 7.09 11.66 13.39
CA PRO A 127 8.45 11.30 13.03
C PRO A 127 8.83 11.83 11.65
N GLN A 128 10.08 12.30 11.52
CA GLN A 128 10.56 12.86 10.26
C GLN A 128 10.44 11.86 9.10
N ALA A 129 10.72 10.58 9.35
CA ALA A 129 10.57 9.52 8.35
C ALA A 129 9.12 9.41 7.84
N LEU A 130 8.12 9.49 8.73
CA LEU A 130 6.71 9.47 8.33
C LEU A 130 6.34 10.72 7.51
N ARG A 131 6.82 11.87 7.94
CA ARG A 131 6.62 13.13 7.21
C ARG A 131 7.15 13.04 5.78
N GLU A 132 8.37 12.57 5.60
CA GLU A 132 9.01 12.41 4.28
C GLU A 132 8.29 11.40 3.38
N VAL A 133 7.71 10.34 3.95
CA VAL A 133 6.88 9.38 3.20
C VAL A 133 5.63 10.06 2.66
N LEU A 134 4.88 10.74 3.54
CA LEU A 134 3.62 11.39 3.18
C LEU A 134 3.83 12.52 2.17
N GLU A 135 4.73 13.46 2.46
CA GLU A 135 5.04 14.57 1.56
C GLU A 135 5.61 14.08 0.22
N GLY A 136 6.48 13.07 0.27
CA GLY A 136 7.04 12.47 -0.93
C GLY A 136 5.96 11.81 -1.80
N PHE A 137 5.03 11.10 -1.19
CA PHE A 137 3.90 10.51 -1.92
C PHE A 137 3.06 11.60 -2.59
N GLU A 138 2.65 12.62 -1.87
CA GLU A 138 1.81 13.69 -2.41
C GLU A 138 2.49 14.46 -3.56
N THR A 139 3.81 14.55 -3.55
CA THR A 139 4.59 15.19 -4.63
C THR A 139 4.96 14.25 -5.79
N GLY A 140 4.47 13.01 -5.82
CA GLY A 140 4.66 12.09 -6.93
C GLY A 140 5.80 11.08 -6.75
N ARG A 141 6.52 11.09 -5.63
CA ARG A 141 7.57 10.09 -5.38
C ARG A 141 6.98 8.68 -5.34
N PRO A 142 7.62 7.68 -5.97
CA PRO A 142 7.22 6.28 -5.83
C PRO A 142 7.21 5.83 -4.36
N SER A 143 6.20 5.04 -3.97
CA SER A 143 6.07 4.53 -2.58
C SER A 143 7.12 3.48 -2.22
N VAL A 144 7.75 2.86 -3.21
CA VAL A 144 8.82 1.88 -3.00
C VAL A 144 10.07 2.23 -3.78
N GLU A 145 11.20 1.70 -3.31
CA GLU A 145 12.49 1.60 -4.00
C GLU A 145 12.71 0.13 -4.35
N LEU A 146 13.06 -0.14 -5.61
CA LEU A 146 13.44 -1.48 -6.03
C LEU A 146 14.96 -1.65 -5.89
N ARG A 147 15.36 -2.79 -5.33
CA ARG A 147 16.75 -3.23 -5.31
C ARG A 147 16.84 -4.57 -5.99
N SER A 148 17.79 -4.66 -6.93
CA SER A 148 18.12 -5.88 -7.65
C SER A 148 19.51 -6.33 -7.22
N GLY A 149 19.68 -7.61 -6.94
CA GLY A 149 20.96 -8.14 -6.45
C GLY A 149 20.96 -9.66 -6.31
N ASP A 150 22.09 -10.17 -5.85
CA ASP A 150 22.30 -11.58 -5.57
C ASP A 150 21.76 -12.03 -4.20
N TRP A 151 21.83 -13.33 -3.94
CA TRP A 151 21.39 -13.91 -2.68
C TRP A 151 22.15 -13.41 -1.45
N PRO A 152 23.48 -13.27 -1.46
CA PRO A 152 24.24 -12.69 -0.35
C PRO A 152 23.74 -11.28 0.05
N THR A 153 23.33 -10.49 -0.93
CA THR A 153 22.89 -9.10 -0.70
C THR A 153 21.42 -8.98 -0.27
N LEU A 154 20.51 -9.71 -0.93
CA LEU A 154 19.06 -9.54 -0.76
C LEU A 154 18.36 -10.78 -0.18
N GLY A 155 19.09 -11.85 0.06
CA GLY A 155 18.51 -13.13 0.47
C GLY A 155 17.78 -13.07 1.81
N ALA A 156 18.28 -12.29 2.77
CA ALA A 156 17.62 -12.12 4.06
C ALA A 156 16.22 -11.47 3.92
N ASP A 157 16.14 -10.38 3.16
CA ASP A 157 14.89 -9.67 2.89
C ASP A 157 13.93 -10.51 2.04
N ALA A 158 14.43 -11.17 0.99
CA ALA A 158 13.64 -12.04 0.14
C ALA A 158 13.06 -13.22 0.94
N ARG A 159 13.86 -13.83 1.83
CA ARG A 159 13.42 -14.91 2.72
C ARG A 159 12.34 -14.44 3.69
N ALA A 160 12.50 -13.28 4.31
CA ALA A 160 11.54 -12.73 5.26
C ALA A 160 10.15 -12.54 4.60
N ILE A 161 10.09 -11.95 3.40
CA ILE A 161 8.84 -11.80 2.64
C ILE A 161 8.23 -13.16 2.30
N ARG A 162 9.04 -14.12 1.83
CA ARG A 162 8.57 -15.46 1.46
C ARG A 162 8.08 -16.23 2.67
N GLN A 163 8.76 -16.12 3.81
CA GLN A 163 8.36 -16.74 5.06
C GLN A 163 6.96 -16.25 5.46
N ALA A 164 6.74 -14.94 5.47
CA ALA A 164 5.45 -14.36 5.81
C ALA A 164 4.33 -14.79 4.84
N VAL A 165 4.63 -14.84 3.53
CA VAL A 165 3.61 -15.12 2.51
C VAL A 165 3.43 -16.62 2.26
N PHE A 166 4.52 -17.37 2.07
CA PHE A 166 4.40 -18.78 1.69
C PHE A 166 4.24 -19.71 2.90
N ALA A 167 5.00 -19.50 3.97
CA ALA A 167 4.90 -20.38 5.12
C ALA A 167 3.76 -19.97 6.07
N GLU A 168 3.72 -18.72 6.52
CA GLU A 168 2.77 -18.29 7.55
C GLU A 168 1.35 -18.12 7.01
N GLU A 169 1.20 -17.54 5.81
CA GLU A 169 -0.12 -17.30 5.22
C GLU A 169 -0.64 -18.52 4.41
N GLN A 170 0.22 -19.12 3.54
CA GLN A 170 -0.19 -20.19 2.62
C GLN A 170 0.05 -21.61 3.17
N GLY A 171 0.75 -21.74 4.31
CA GLY A 171 1.01 -23.03 4.95
C GLY A 171 2.02 -23.91 4.22
N ILE A 172 2.86 -23.34 3.34
CA ILE A 172 3.93 -24.07 2.68
C ILE A 172 5.03 -24.37 3.71
N ALA A 173 5.57 -25.59 3.69
CA ALA A 173 6.63 -25.98 4.61
C ALA A 173 7.84 -25.04 4.51
N ALA A 174 8.38 -24.61 5.66
CA ALA A 174 9.39 -23.54 5.73
C ALA A 174 10.70 -23.88 4.98
N ASP A 175 11.03 -25.16 4.85
CA ASP A 175 12.16 -25.67 4.07
C ASP A 175 11.98 -25.55 2.54
N LEU A 176 10.73 -25.39 2.06
CA LEU A 176 10.41 -25.20 0.65
C LEU A 176 10.31 -23.71 0.23
N VAL A 177 10.41 -22.79 1.17
CA VAL A 177 10.33 -21.34 0.90
C VAL A 177 11.53 -20.84 0.10
N CYS A 178 12.70 -21.42 0.33
CA CYS A 178 13.95 -21.18 -0.40
C CYS A 178 14.50 -22.50 -0.95
N ASP A 179 15.26 -22.43 -2.02
CA ASP A 179 15.89 -23.58 -2.68
C ASP A 179 17.30 -23.25 -3.19
N ASP A 180 18.03 -24.27 -3.69
CA ASP A 180 19.41 -24.11 -4.17
C ASP A 180 19.54 -23.14 -5.36
N ALA A 181 18.47 -22.95 -6.14
CA ALA A 181 18.45 -22.00 -7.25
C ALA A 181 18.53 -20.54 -6.78
N ASP A 182 18.24 -20.26 -5.50
CA ASP A 182 18.34 -18.90 -4.96
C ASP A 182 19.78 -18.36 -5.02
N ALA A 183 20.79 -19.22 -4.86
CA ALA A 183 22.20 -18.82 -4.87
C ALA A 183 22.64 -18.22 -6.22
N ALA A 184 22.08 -18.72 -7.34
CA ALA A 184 22.42 -18.29 -8.69
C ALA A 184 21.39 -17.33 -9.30
N ALA A 185 20.29 -17.03 -8.58
CA ALA A 185 19.22 -16.19 -9.06
C ALA A 185 19.54 -14.70 -8.91
N LEU A 186 18.94 -13.88 -9.78
CA LEU A 186 18.75 -12.46 -9.52
C LEU A 186 17.51 -12.28 -8.66
N HIS A 187 17.64 -11.56 -7.56
CA HIS A 187 16.54 -11.19 -6.69
C HIS A 187 16.16 -9.74 -6.89
N VAL A 188 14.86 -9.45 -6.88
CA VAL A 188 14.32 -8.09 -6.82
C VAL A 188 13.49 -7.99 -5.56
N VAL A 189 13.79 -6.98 -4.74
CA VAL A 189 13.04 -6.66 -3.51
C VAL A 189 12.58 -5.21 -3.56
N ALA A 190 11.30 -5.00 -3.26
CA ALA A 190 10.71 -3.68 -3.10
C ALA A 190 10.75 -3.28 -1.62
N PHE A 191 11.43 -2.19 -1.34
CA PHE A 191 11.49 -1.59 -0.02
C PHE A 191 10.57 -0.35 0.04
N ASN A 192 9.74 -0.26 1.06
CA ASN A 192 9.00 0.96 1.29
C ASN A 192 9.92 2.10 1.79
N ARG A 193 9.38 3.29 1.92
CA ARG A 193 10.19 4.48 2.29
C ARG A 193 10.62 4.51 3.77
N LEU A 194 10.17 3.56 4.58
CA LEU A 194 10.70 3.29 5.91
C LEU A 194 11.80 2.21 5.90
N GLY A 195 12.22 1.71 4.72
CA GLY A 195 13.25 0.69 4.56
C GLY A 195 12.78 -0.73 4.90
N MET A 196 11.48 -1.01 4.86
CA MET A 196 10.91 -2.34 5.09
C MET A 196 10.75 -3.06 3.75
N ALA A 197 11.20 -4.29 3.65
CA ALA A 197 10.96 -5.14 2.50
C ALA A 197 9.49 -5.59 2.46
N VAL A 198 8.78 -5.29 1.37
CA VAL A 198 7.31 -5.47 1.28
C VAL A 198 6.85 -6.35 0.12
N ALA A 199 7.65 -6.51 -0.91
CA ALA A 199 7.41 -7.42 -2.01
C ALA A 199 8.73 -7.87 -2.63
N GLY A 200 8.74 -9.04 -3.28
CA GLY A 200 9.93 -9.52 -3.96
C GLY A 200 9.62 -10.61 -4.97
N GLY A 201 10.64 -10.96 -5.73
CA GLY A 201 10.62 -12.04 -6.70
C GLY A 201 12.03 -12.41 -7.11
N ARG A 202 12.18 -13.51 -7.86
CA ARG A 202 13.48 -13.93 -8.40
C ARG A 202 13.41 -14.25 -9.89
N LEU A 203 14.55 -14.12 -10.55
CA LEU A 203 14.78 -14.51 -11.92
C LEU A 203 15.89 -15.54 -11.96
N VAL A 204 15.60 -16.74 -12.42
CA VAL A 204 16.59 -17.80 -12.67
C VAL A 204 16.76 -18.00 -14.17
N GLN A 205 17.88 -18.59 -14.58
CA GLN A 205 18.07 -19.03 -15.95
C GLN A 205 17.64 -20.50 -16.05
N ALA A 206 16.53 -20.77 -16.76
CA ALA A 206 15.99 -22.10 -16.92
C ALA A 206 16.71 -22.87 -18.06
N ALA A 207 17.11 -22.17 -19.12
CA ALA A 207 17.92 -22.68 -20.25
C ALA A 207 18.62 -21.48 -20.92
N PRO A 208 19.59 -21.74 -21.84
CA PRO A 208 20.21 -20.64 -22.59
C PRO A 208 19.19 -19.77 -23.32
N GLY A 209 19.11 -18.48 -22.92
CA GLY A 209 18.17 -17.50 -23.46
C GLY A 209 16.73 -17.64 -22.95
N VAL A 210 16.49 -18.49 -21.95
CA VAL A 210 15.18 -18.67 -21.31
C VAL A 210 15.29 -18.36 -19.82
N ALA A 211 14.57 -17.34 -19.38
CA ALA A 211 14.45 -16.96 -17.99
C ALA A 211 13.18 -17.56 -17.35
N GLN A 212 13.21 -17.78 -16.06
CA GLN A 212 12.02 -18.12 -15.26
C GLN A 212 11.89 -17.14 -14.12
N VAL A 213 10.76 -16.44 -14.07
CA VAL A 213 10.33 -15.65 -12.92
C VAL A 213 9.64 -16.57 -11.93
N GLY A 214 9.99 -16.45 -10.65
CA GLY A 214 9.40 -17.24 -9.58
C GLY A 214 9.53 -16.56 -8.23
N ARG A 215 8.99 -17.23 -7.21
CA ARG A 215 9.03 -16.75 -5.82
C ARG A 215 8.47 -15.32 -5.65
N MET A 216 7.47 -14.96 -6.47
CA MET A 216 6.79 -13.68 -6.37
C MET A 216 5.94 -13.65 -5.11
N ALA A 217 6.21 -12.70 -4.23
CA ALA A 217 5.50 -12.54 -2.98
C ALA A 217 5.28 -11.05 -2.66
N THR A 218 4.13 -10.73 -2.10
CA THR A 218 3.78 -9.39 -1.60
C THR A 218 3.07 -9.55 -0.26
N LEU A 219 3.54 -8.86 0.76
CA LEU A 219 2.92 -8.88 2.09
C LEU A 219 1.43 -8.55 2.00
N ALA A 220 0.58 -9.32 2.69
CA ALA A 220 -0.87 -9.19 2.65
C ALA A 220 -1.35 -7.76 2.96
N SER A 221 -0.71 -7.12 3.94
CA SER A 221 -1.04 -5.76 4.42
C SER A 221 -0.87 -4.65 3.38
N VAL A 222 -0.10 -4.88 2.30
CA VAL A 222 0.14 -3.89 1.23
C VAL A 222 -0.34 -4.35 -0.15
N ARG A 223 -1.10 -5.45 -0.22
CA ARG A 223 -1.72 -5.89 -1.47
C ARG A 223 -2.73 -4.85 -1.97
N GLY A 224 -2.94 -4.81 -3.28
CA GLY A 224 -3.74 -3.76 -3.93
C GLY A 224 -2.92 -2.55 -4.40
N ALA A 225 -1.72 -2.31 -3.83
CA ALA A 225 -0.80 -1.24 -4.26
C ALA A 225 0.01 -1.57 -5.53
N ARG A 226 -0.30 -2.66 -6.22
CA ARG A 226 0.36 -3.12 -7.46
C ARG A 226 1.86 -3.43 -7.33
N LEU A 227 2.35 -3.68 -6.10
CA LEU A 227 3.78 -3.92 -5.87
C LEU A 227 4.30 -5.16 -6.59
N GLY A 228 3.51 -6.23 -6.66
CA GLY A 228 3.86 -7.42 -7.45
C GLY A 228 4.10 -7.09 -8.92
N ARG A 229 3.30 -6.17 -9.50
CA ARG A 229 3.51 -5.69 -10.87
C ARG A 229 4.83 -4.95 -11.02
N VAL A 230 5.15 -4.07 -10.08
CA VAL A 230 6.39 -3.28 -10.10
C VAL A 230 7.61 -4.19 -10.00
N VAL A 231 7.57 -5.23 -9.14
CA VAL A 231 8.63 -6.25 -9.03
C VAL A 231 8.74 -7.06 -10.32
N LEU A 232 7.62 -7.49 -10.91
CA LEU A 232 7.60 -8.25 -12.15
C LEU A 232 8.19 -7.44 -13.31
N ASP A 233 7.79 -6.19 -13.46
CA ASP A 233 8.29 -5.31 -14.52
C ASP A 233 9.83 -5.15 -14.43
N GLU A 234 10.38 -5.07 -13.22
CA GLU A 234 11.83 -5.02 -12.98
C GLU A 234 12.55 -6.35 -13.32
N LEU A 235 11.96 -7.51 -12.95
CA LEU A 235 12.50 -8.81 -13.33
C LEU A 235 12.49 -9.01 -14.85
N LEU A 236 11.42 -8.57 -15.53
CA LEU A 236 11.32 -8.60 -16.99
C LEU A 236 12.34 -7.66 -17.65
N ARG A 237 12.61 -6.50 -17.06
CA ARG A 237 13.67 -5.59 -17.51
C ARG A 237 15.03 -6.26 -17.40
N ALA A 238 15.32 -6.88 -16.26
CA ALA A 238 16.59 -7.58 -16.02
C ALA A 238 16.79 -8.78 -16.99
N ALA A 239 15.73 -9.55 -17.28
CA ALA A 239 15.79 -10.62 -18.26
C ALA A 239 16.15 -10.10 -19.65
N ARG A 240 15.54 -9.00 -20.11
CA ARG A 240 15.87 -8.38 -21.40
C ARG A 240 17.30 -7.88 -21.46
N GLU A 241 17.79 -7.23 -20.40
CA GLU A 241 19.16 -6.73 -20.32
C GLU A 241 20.21 -7.87 -20.32
N ARG A 242 19.86 -9.03 -19.74
CA ARG A 242 20.65 -10.25 -19.81
C ARG A 242 20.64 -10.89 -21.22
N GLY A 243 19.70 -10.53 -22.10
CA GLY A 243 19.58 -11.08 -23.45
C GLY A 243 18.68 -12.30 -23.54
N ASP A 244 17.84 -12.56 -22.56
CA ASP A 244 16.85 -13.63 -22.62
C ASP A 244 15.78 -13.34 -23.68
N ARG A 245 15.40 -14.36 -24.43
CA ARG A 245 14.42 -14.27 -25.52
C ARG A 245 13.03 -14.68 -25.07
N GLU A 246 12.98 -15.48 -24.02
CA GLU A 246 11.75 -16.02 -23.45
C GLU A 246 11.77 -15.87 -21.93
N VAL A 247 10.60 -15.57 -21.36
CA VAL A 247 10.41 -15.53 -19.90
C VAL A 247 9.22 -16.39 -19.53
N MET A 248 9.46 -17.40 -18.72
CA MET A 248 8.42 -18.25 -18.15
C MET A 248 7.97 -17.70 -16.79
N LEU A 249 6.69 -17.77 -16.53
CA LEU A 249 6.07 -17.49 -15.23
C LEU A 249 5.10 -18.63 -14.91
N ASN A 250 5.32 -19.32 -13.80
CA ASN A 250 4.37 -20.29 -13.29
C ASN A 250 3.38 -19.54 -12.35
N ALA A 251 2.09 -19.60 -12.69
CA ALA A 251 1.01 -19.04 -11.91
C ALA A 251 0.55 -19.98 -10.80
#